data_246bf89f5dc572a5faeaae1e8dbf7cd1
#
_entry.id   246bf89f5dc572a5faeaae1e8dbf7cd1
#
_cell.length_a   1.000
_cell.length_b   1.000
_cell.length_c   1.000
_cell.angle_alpha   90.00
_cell.angle_beta   90.00
_cell.angle_gamma   90.00
#
_symmetry.space_group_name_H-M   'P 1'
#
loop_
_entity.id
_entity.type
_entity.pdbx_description
1 polymer ?
#
loop_
_entity_poly.entity_id
_entity_poly.type
_entity_poly.pdbx_seq_one_letter_code
_entity_poly.pdbx_strand_id
1 'polypeptide(L)'
;MVNRIILNEVSYHGFGAIESIPGEVEKNKFKKAFICTDPGLIKAGAAKKITDILDKANLEYLIFSDVQQNPTIENVKAGVEKFKESGADYIIAIGGGSAMDCAKAVAIIINNPEFSDVRSLEGVADTKNKCVPIIAVATTAGTAAEVTINYVITDAKKNRKFVCVDPHDMPIVAIVDPGMMMTMPKELTAATGLDALTHAIEGFTTKAAWEMTDMFHLKAIELIAKYLRKAVENDEEAKEKMALASYLAGMGFSNVGLGIVHSMAHPLGAFYGTPHGVANAIILPTVMEYNAEYTGEKFREIAKAFGIKHTKRMAPEEYRKAAVEAVRQLAHDVNIPENLKGIMDIKDLDFIAESALNDVCTGGNPRDTNLEEIKELYKKLL
;
A
#
# COMPACT_ATOMS: atom_id res chain seq x y z
N MET A 1 20.32 -17.11 -8.79
CA MET A 1 18.87 -16.99 -8.53
C MET A 1 18.27 -16.15 -9.64
N VAL A 2 17.08 -16.44 -10.15
CA VAL A 2 16.42 -15.60 -11.18
C VAL A 2 15.46 -14.66 -10.47
N ASN A 3 15.68 -13.35 -10.60
CA ASN A 3 14.79 -12.33 -10.06
C ASN A 3 13.80 -11.89 -11.14
N ARG A 4 12.54 -11.65 -10.77
CA ARG A 4 11.46 -11.19 -11.65
C ARG A 4 10.98 -9.81 -11.20
N ILE A 5 10.67 -8.93 -12.14
CA ILE A 5 10.00 -7.64 -11.90
C ILE A 5 8.71 -7.60 -12.72
N ILE A 6 7.62 -7.24 -12.05
CA ILE A 6 6.32 -6.99 -12.65
C ILE A 6 5.93 -5.55 -12.34
N LEU A 7 5.58 -4.79 -13.37
CA LEU A 7 5.18 -3.39 -13.29
C LEU A 7 4.00 -3.14 -14.24
N ASN A 8 3.36 -1.99 -14.12
CA ASN A 8 2.35 -1.52 -15.06
C ASN A 8 2.91 -1.46 -16.49
N GLU A 9 2.06 -1.59 -17.50
CA GLU A 9 2.44 -1.35 -18.90
C GLU A 9 2.79 0.13 -19.10
N VAL A 10 2.04 1.03 -18.43
CA VAL A 10 2.24 2.48 -18.49
C VAL A 10 1.92 3.13 -17.14
N SER A 11 2.65 4.19 -16.79
CA SER A 11 2.29 5.05 -15.66
C SER A 11 2.46 6.54 -16.01
N TYR A 12 1.54 7.37 -15.51
CA TYR A 12 1.55 8.81 -15.69
C TYR A 12 1.73 9.51 -14.34
N HIS A 13 2.65 10.47 -14.26
CA HIS A 13 3.03 11.12 -13.02
C HIS A 13 3.01 12.64 -13.15
N GLY A 14 2.53 13.33 -12.12
CA GLY A 14 2.50 14.78 -12.02
C GLY A 14 1.09 15.36 -12.10
N PHE A 15 1.00 16.66 -11.82
CA PHE A 15 -0.28 17.37 -11.87
C PHE A 15 -0.88 17.34 -13.28
N GLY A 16 -2.16 16.96 -13.37
CA GLY A 16 -2.86 16.80 -14.63
C GLY A 16 -2.69 15.43 -15.30
N ALA A 17 -2.03 14.47 -14.65
CA ALA A 17 -1.87 13.11 -15.17
C ALA A 17 -3.22 12.42 -15.49
N ILE A 18 -4.31 12.79 -14.79
CA ILE A 18 -5.66 12.29 -15.08
C ILE A 18 -6.15 12.60 -16.50
N GLU A 19 -5.63 13.65 -17.14
CA GLU A 19 -6.01 14.02 -18.51
C GLU A 19 -5.51 13.02 -19.57
N SER A 20 -4.63 12.07 -19.20
CA SER A 20 -4.18 10.99 -20.09
C SER A 20 -5.21 9.85 -20.24
N ILE A 21 -6.23 9.78 -19.39
CA ILE A 21 -7.21 8.69 -19.37
C ILE A 21 -7.90 8.49 -20.72
N PRO A 22 -8.45 9.52 -21.40
CA PRO A 22 -9.12 9.35 -22.70
C PRO A 22 -8.19 8.75 -23.76
N GLY A 23 -6.93 9.16 -23.78
CA GLY A 23 -5.94 8.62 -24.73
C GLY A 23 -5.65 7.12 -24.49
N GLU A 24 -5.57 6.68 -23.23
CA GLU A 24 -5.41 5.26 -22.92
C GLU A 24 -6.69 4.46 -23.24
N VAL A 25 -7.88 5.02 -23.02
CA VAL A 25 -9.15 4.37 -23.41
C VAL A 25 -9.21 4.18 -24.92
N GLU A 26 -8.88 5.19 -25.73
CA GLU A 26 -8.85 5.12 -27.19
C GLU A 26 -7.82 4.10 -27.69
N LYS A 27 -6.59 4.18 -27.19
CA LYS A 27 -5.48 3.27 -27.55
C LYS A 27 -5.83 1.81 -27.32
N ASN A 28 -6.48 1.51 -26.19
CA ASN A 28 -6.87 0.15 -25.81
C ASN A 28 -8.25 -0.25 -26.37
N LYS A 29 -8.95 0.65 -27.09
CA LYS A 29 -10.27 0.44 -27.70
C LYS A 29 -11.34 0.05 -26.68
N PHE A 30 -11.22 0.54 -25.45
CA PHE A 30 -12.22 0.34 -24.41
C PHE A 30 -13.51 1.12 -24.73
N LYS A 31 -14.65 0.59 -24.26
CA LYS A 31 -15.97 1.13 -24.61
C LYS A 31 -16.67 1.75 -23.41
N LYS A 32 -16.69 1.06 -22.29
CA LYS A 32 -17.46 1.47 -21.11
C LYS A 32 -16.71 1.18 -19.81
N ALA A 33 -16.52 2.21 -19.01
CA ALA A 33 -15.85 2.11 -17.72
C ALA A 33 -16.78 1.60 -16.62
N PHE A 34 -16.24 0.75 -15.74
CA PHE A 34 -16.77 0.53 -14.41
C PHE A 34 -15.91 1.32 -13.41
N ILE A 35 -16.44 2.43 -12.89
CA ILE A 35 -15.71 3.25 -11.92
C ILE A 35 -15.91 2.65 -10.54
N CYS A 36 -14.83 2.13 -9.94
CA CYS A 36 -14.82 1.58 -8.59
C CYS A 36 -14.22 2.61 -7.62
N THR A 37 -15.00 3.06 -6.64
CA THR A 37 -14.59 4.10 -5.69
C THR A 37 -15.36 3.98 -4.37
N ASP A 38 -15.17 4.92 -3.45
CA ASP A 38 -15.84 4.97 -2.16
C ASP A 38 -16.74 6.23 -2.01
N PRO A 39 -17.72 6.22 -1.06
CA PRO A 39 -18.63 7.34 -0.86
C PRO A 39 -17.91 8.64 -0.43
N GLY A 40 -16.76 8.52 0.26
CA GLY A 40 -15.95 9.67 0.69
C GLY A 40 -15.37 10.42 -0.48
N LEU A 41 -14.85 9.73 -1.49
CA LEU A 41 -14.29 10.32 -2.70
C LEU A 41 -15.35 10.89 -3.63
N ILE A 42 -16.56 10.32 -3.64
CA ILE A 42 -17.72 10.95 -4.30
C ILE A 42 -18.02 12.28 -3.63
N LYS A 43 -18.15 12.30 -2.29
CA LYS A 43 -18.45 13.52 -1.52
C LYS A 43 -17.35 14.57 -1.62
N ALA A 44 -16.09 14.16 -1.64
CA ALA A 44 -14.93 15.05 -1.78
C ALA A 44 -14.74 15.59 -3.21
N GLY A 45 -15.51 15.09 -4.19
CA GLY A 45 -15.43 15.53 -5.58
C GLY A 45 -14.25 14.95 -6.36
N ALA A 46 -13.49 14.01 -5.78
CA ALA A 46 -12.38 13.36 -6.48
C ALA A 46 -12.87 12.53 -7.68
N ALA A 47 -13.91 11.71 -7.48
CA ALA A 47 -14.52 10.96 -8.58
C ALA A 47 -15.09 11.87 -9.67
N LYS A 48 -15.62 13.06 -9.30
CA LYS A 48 -16.14 14.03 -10.26
C LYS A 48 -15.09 14.55 -11.22
N LYS A 49 -13.85 14.74 -10.79
CA LYS A 49 -12.75 15.14 -11.69
C LYS A 49 -12.58 14.14 -12.85
N ILE A 50 -12.70 12.86 -12.55
CA ILE A 50 -12.57 11.79 -13.56
C ILE A 50 -13.82 11.72 -14.44
N THR A 51 -15.04 11.78 -13.87
CA THR A 51 -16.25 11.75 -14.68
C THR A 51 -16.37 12.97 -15.60
N ASP A 52 -15.92 14.16 -15.17
CA ASP A 52 -15.90 15.35 -16.03
C ASP A 52 -14.96 15.17 -17.25
N ILE A 53 -13.84 14.44 -17.08
CA ILE A 53 -12.94 14.09 -18.19
C ILE A 53 -13.61 13.11 -19.15
N LEU A 54 -14.27 12.06 -18.60
CA LEU A 54 -14.97 11.06 -19.40
C LEU A 54 -16.16 11.68 -20.16
N ASP A 55 -16.93 12.56 -19.52
CA ASP A 55 -18.06 13.28 -20.13
C ASP A 55 -17.60 14.14 -21.29
N LYS A 56 -16.50 14.91 -21.12
CA LYS A 56 -15.90 15.73 -22.19
C LYS A 56 -15.43 14.89 -23.39
N ALA A 57 -14.98 13.67 -23.12
CA ALA A 57 -14.53 12.72 -24.14
C ALA A 57 -15.67 11.86 -24.71
N ASN A 58 -16.92 12.03 -24.26
CA ASN A 58 -18.09 11.20 -24.60
C ASN A 58 -17.86 9.70 -24.35
N LEU A 59 -17.18 9.36 -23.23
CA LEU A 59 -16.91 7.99 -22.82
C LEU A 59 -17.97 7.51 -21.84
N GLU A 60 -18.51 6.32 -22.07
CA GLU A 60 -19.54 5.73 -21.21
C GLU A 60 -18.94 5.16 -19.92
N TYR A 61 -19.68 5.32 -18.82
CA TYR A 61 -19.28 4.73 -17.54
C TYR A 61 -20.50 4.38 -16.66
N LEU A 62 -20.26 3.52 -15.66
CA LEU A 62 -21.13 3.27 -14.52
C LEU A 62 -20.31 3.42 -13.24
N ILE A 63 -20.85 4.07 -12.22
CA ILE A 63 -20.18 4.25 -10.92
C ILE A 63 -20.66 3.18 -9.94
N PHE A 64 -19.71 2.48 -9.34
CA PHE A 64 -19.88 1.63 -8.16
C PHE A 64 -19.11 2.30 -7.00
N SER A 65 -19.86 2.88 -6.06
CA SER A 65 -19.32 3.71 -4.97
C SER A 65 -19.52 3.11 -3.58
N ASP A 66 -19.89 1.84 -3.48
CA ASP A 66 -20.24 1.20 -2.21
C ASP A 66 -19.03 0.54 -1.50
N VAL A 67 -17.80 0.85 -1.96
CA VAL A 67 -16.60 0.31 -1.35
C VAL A 67 -16.41 0.90 0.05
N GLN A 68 -16.25 0.03 1.04
CA GLN A 68 -15.99 0.41 2.42
C GLN A 68 -14.48 0.50 2.69
N GLN A 69 -14.10 1.25 3.72
CA GLN A 69 -12.76 1.17 4.26
C GLN A 69 -12.49 -0.28 4.70
N ASN A 70 -11.34 -0.86 4.29
CA ASN A 70 -11.06 -2.29 4.42
C ASN A 70 -12.13 -3.15 3.71
N PRO A 71 -12.07 -3.25 2.37
CA PRO A 71 -13.15 -3.84 1.58
C PRO A 71 -13.45 -5.27 2.01
N THR A 72 -14.73 -5.57 2.12
CA THR A 72 -15.23 -6.87 2.58
C THR A 72 -15.48 -7.82 1.42
N ILE A 73 -15.64 -9.11 1.74
CA ILE A 73 -16.08 -10.12 0.78
C ILE A 73 -17.41 -9.71 0.12
N GLU A 74 -18.30 -9.10 0.88
CA GLU A 74 -19.59 -8.62 0.41
C GLU A 74 -19.45 -7.46 -0.59
N ASN A 75 -18.50 -6.54 -0.37
CA ASN A 75 -18.16 -5.48 -1.34
C ASN A 75 -17.71 -6.08 -2.68
N VAL A 76 -16.83 -7.09 -2.63
CA VAL A 76 -16.35 -7.76 -3.85
C VAL A 76 -17.49 -8.44 -4.60
N LYS A 77 -18.37 -9.18 -3.90
CA LYS A 77 -19.54 -9.83 -4.51
C LYS A 77 -20.46 -8.84 -5.20
N ALA A 78 -20.83 -7.76 -4.48
CA ALA A 78 -21.67 -6.70 -5.05
C ALA A 78 -21.01 -6.04 -6.28
N GLY A 79 -19.70 -5.80 -6.23
CA GLY A 79 -18.93 -5.26 -7.34
C GLY A 79 -18.94 -6.18 -8.57
N VAL A 80 -18.75 -7.50 -8.38
CA VAL A 80 -18.79 -8.50 -9.46
C VAL A 80 -20.17 -8.55 -10.12
N GLU A 81 -21.26 -8.58 -9.33
CA GLU A 81 -22.62 -8.55 -9.85
C GLU A 81 -22.87 -7.27 -10.64
N LYS A 82 -22.52 -6.14 -10.07
CA LYS A 82 -22.74 -4.83 -10.72
C LYS A 82 -21.90 -4.65 -11.98
N PHE A 83 -20.66 -5.16 -12.01
CA PHE A 83 -19.84 -5.15 -13.22
C PHE A 83 -20.53 -5.95 -14.34
N LYS A 84 -20.99 -7.17 -14.07
CA LYS A 84 -21.70 -8.02 -15.06
C LYS A 84 -22.96 -7.35 -15.63
N GLU A 85 -23.71 -6.67 -14.78
CA GLU A 85 -24.92 -5.93 -15.21
C GLU A 85 -24.60 -4.69 -16.05
N SER A 86 -23.43 -4.07 -15.83
CA SER A 86 -23.07 -2.79 -16.43
C SER A 86 -22.76 -2.86 -17.93
N GLY A 87 -22.31 -4.01 -18.42
CA GLY A 87 -21.75 -4.16 -19.76
C GLY A 87 -20.40 -3.45 -19.94
N ALA A 88 -19.71 -3.09 -18.85
CA ALA A 88 -18.37 -2.51 -18.87
C ALA A 88 -17.32 -3.52 -19.33
N ASP A 89 -16.25 -3.03 -19.96
CA ASP A 89 -15.14 -3.84 -20.45
C ASP A 89 -13.78 -3.48 -19.82
N TYR A 90 -13.74 -2.43 -18.98
CA TYR A 90 -12.58 -2.06 -18.18
C TYR A 90 -13.01 -1.40 -16.86
N ILE A 91 -12.09 -1.29 -15.92
CA ILE A 91 -12.30 -0.67 -14.62
C ILE A 91 -11.46 0.61 -14.52
N ILE A 92 -12.04 1.69 -13.99
CA ILE A 92 -11.29 2.83 -13.44
C ILE A 92 -11.40 2.74 -11.93
N ALA A 93 -10.30 2.38 -11.26
CA ALA A 93 -10.24 2.35 -9.80
C ALA A 93 -9.78 3.72 -9.29
N ILE A 94 -10.64 4.43 -8.56
CA ILE A 94 -10.33 5.77 -8.02
C ILE A 94 -10.28 5.65 -6.49
N GLY A 95 -9.10 5.79 -5.91
CA GLY A 95 -8.99 5.74 -4.46
C GLY A 95 -7.60 5.46 -3.92
N GLY A 96 -7.57 5.17 -2.62
CA GLY A 96 -6.44 4.52 -1.96
C GLY A 96 -6.56 3.00 -2.02
N GLY A 97 -5.87 2.30 -1.12
CA GLY A 97 -5.84 0.83 -1.09
C GLY A 97 -7.22 0.18 -1.17
N SER A 98 -8.20 0.63 -0.37
CA SER A 98 -9.51 -0.02 -0.28
C SER A 98 -10.26 -0.08 -1.62
N ALA A 99 -10.33 1.03 -2.36
CA ALA A 99 -10.99 1.06 -3.65
C ALA A 99 -10.23 0.23 -4.69
N MET A 100 -8.89 0.27 -4.65
CA MET A 100 -8.04 -0.49 -5.56
C MET A 100 -8.09 -2.00 -5.27
N ASP A 101 -8.05 -2.40 -4.01
CA ASP A 101 -8.14 -3.80 -3.58
C ASP A 101 -9.49 -4.42 -3.99
N CYS A 102 -10.59 -3.68 -3.79
CA CYS A 102 -11.90 -4.10 -4.27
C CYS A 102 -11.94 -4.23 -5.80
N ALA A 103 -11.40 -3.24 -6.52
CA ALA A 103 -11.36 -3.25 -7.99
C ALA A 103 -10.56 -4.43 -8.54
N LYS A 104 -9.39 -4.74 -7.96
CA LYS A 104 -8.56 -5.90 -8.33
C LYS A 104 -9.30 -7.21 -8.09
N ALA A 105 -9.90 -7.37 -6.90
CA ALA A 105 -10.68 -8.56 -6.58
C ALA A 105 -11.86 -8.76 -7.54
N VAL A 106 -12.59 -7.70 -7.88
CA VAL A 106 -13.66 -7.74 -8.88
C VAL A 106 -13.09 -8.13 -10.24
N ALA A 107 -12.06 -7.45 -10.71
CA ALA A 107 -11.47 -7.65 -12.03
C ALA A 107 -10.93 -9.06 -12.25
N ILE A 108 -10.26 -9.65 -11.25
CA ILE A 108 -9.70 -11.01 -11.38
C ILE A 108 -10.81 -12.07 -11.40
N ILE A 109 -11.85 -11.93 -10.57
CA ILE A 109 -12.98 -12.87 -10.50
C ILE A 109 -13.78 -12.86 -11.81
N ILE A 110 -13.98 -11.71 -12.45
CA ILE A 110 -14.72 -11.62 -13.72
C ILE A 110 -14.11 -12.52 -14.80
N ASN A 111 -12.79 -12.55 -14.91
CA ASN A 111 -12.08 -13.35 -15.91
C ASN A 111 -11.68 -14.75 -15.42
N ASN A 112 -11.84 -15.04 -14.12
CA ASN A 112 -11.56 -16.34 -13.50
C ASN A 112 -12.73 -16.73 -12.58
N PRO A 113 -13.91 -17.05 -13.17
CA PRO A 113 -15.17 -17.28 -12.41
C PRO A 113 -15.14 -18.49 -11.47
N GLU A 114 -14.19 -19.40 -11.65
CA GLU A 114 -13.91 -20.50 -10.71
C GLU A 114 -13.50 -20.00 -9.31
N PHE A 115 -12.98 -18.78 -9.21
CA PHE A 115 -12.62 -18.09 -7.97
C PHE A 115 -13.73 -17.14 -7.47
N SER A 116 -14.99 -17.41 -7.76
CA SER A 116 -16.12 -16.56 -7.37
C SER A 116 -16.26 -16.35 -5.86
N ASP A 117 -15.77 -17.27 -5.03
CA ASP A 117 -15.51 -17.01 -3.61
C ASP A 117 -14.10 -16.42 -3.46
N VAL A 118 -14.03 -15.11 -3.17
CA VAL A 118 -12.76 -14.40 -3.06
C VAL A 118 -11.78 -15.00 -2.03
N ARG A 119 -12.28 -15.81 -1.08
CA ARG A 119 -11.40 -16.56 -0.15
C ARG A 119 -10.48 -17.56 -0.86
N SER A 120 -10.90 -18.06 -2.01
CA SER A 120 -10.08 -19.00 -2.80
C SER A 120 -8.88 -18.33 -3.48
N LEU A 121 -8.83 -16.99 -3.44
CA LEU A 121 -7.70 -16.19 -3.93
C LEU A 121 -6.68 -15.85 -2.83
N GLU A 122 -6.91 -16.26 -1.57
CA GLU A 122 -5.98 -16.01 -0.47
C GLU A 122 -4.59 -16.61 -0.73
N GLY A 123 -3.55 -15.85 -0.46
CA GLY A 123 -2.17 -16.20 -0.78
C GLY A 123 -1.89 -16.06 -2.28
N VAL A 124 -1.27 -17.06 -2.88
CA VAL A 124 -0.97 -17.11 -4.31
C VAL A 124 -1.92 -18.11 -4.99
N ALA A 125 -2.93 -17.61 -5.69
CA ALA A 125 -3.87 -18.44 -6.43
C ALA A 125 -3.37 -18.76 -7.84
N ASP A 126 -3.77 -19.92 -8.36
CA ASP A 126 -3.39 -20.36 -9.71
C ASP A 126 -4.45 -19.89 -10.74
N THR A 127 -4.65 -18.57 -10.83
CA THR A 127 -5.51 -17.96 -11.85
C THR A 127 -4.94 -18.22 -13.25
N LYS A 128 -5.80 -18.33 -14.25
CA LYS A 128 -5.39 -18.65 -15.63
C LYS A 128 -5.41 -17.43 -16.54
N ASN A 129 -6.26 -16.47 -16.24
CA ASN A 129 -6.49 -15.31 -17.09
C ASN A 129 -6.08 -14.02 -16.36
N LYS A 130 -5.56 -13.06 -17.11
CA LYS A 130 -5.40 -11.69 -16.61
C LYS A 130 -6.76 -11.14 -16.18
N CYS A 131 -6.77 -10.27 -15.21
CA CYS A 131 -7.98 -9.56 -14.79
C CYS A 131 -8.58 -8.71 -15.94
N VAL A 132 -9.79 -8.24 -15.76
CA VAL A 132 -10.32 -7.14 -16.57
C VAL A 132 -9.35 -5.96 -16.50
N PRO A 133 -9.04 -5.26 -17.61
CA PRO A 133 -8.09 -4.15 -17.59
C PRO A 133 -8.44 -3.08 -16.55
N ILE A 134 -7.45 -2.64 -15.77
CA ILE A 134 -7.62 -1.61 -14.73
C ILE A 134 -6.78 -0.38 -15.08
N ILE A 135 -7.42 0.80 -15.08
CA ILE A 135 -6.77 2.11 -14.98
C ILE A 135 -6.88 2.53 -13.52
N ALA A 136 -5.76 2.59 -12.81
CA ALA A 136 -5.73 2.88 -11.39
C ALA A 136 -5.36 4.34 -11.14
N VAL A 137 -6.25 5.11 -10.50
CA VAL A 137 -6.09 6.53 -10.16
C VAL A 137 -5.86 6.66 -8.66
N ALA A 138 -4.61 6.86 -8.26
CA ALA A 138 -4.23 6.97 -6.84
C ALA A 138 -4.71 8.29 -6.23
N THR A 139 -5.36 8.21 -5.06
CA THR A 139 -5.76 9.38 -4.27
C THR A 139 -5.03 9.48 -2.93
N THR A 140 -4.14 8.54 -2.63
CA THR A 140 -3.28 8.52 -1.45
C THR A 140 -1.84 8.23 -1.84
N ALA A 141 -0.89 8.72 -1.05
CA ALA A 141 0.54 8.45 -1.20
C ALA A 141 0.99 7.49 -0.08
N GLY A 142 0.62 6.22 -0.18
CA GLY A 142 0.88 5.23 0.88
C GLY A 142 0.95 3.80 0.35
N THR A 143 -0.19 3.22 0.03
CA THR A 143 -0.33 1.79 -0.28
C THR A 143 0.32 1.38 -1.59
N ALA A 144 0.46 2.31 -2.54
CA ALA A 144 0.95 2.05 -3.90
C ALA A 144 0.17 0.93 -4.63
N ALA A 145 -1.11 0.74 -4.30
CA ALA A 145 -1.93 -0.34 -4.85
C ALA A 145 -2.09 -0.26 -6.37
N GLU A 146 -1.85 0.92 -6.95
CA GLU A 146 -1.82 1.16 -8.40
C GLU A 146 -0.65 0.46 -9.13
N VAL A 147 0.39 0.01 -8.40
CA VAL A 147 1.59 -0.63 -8.97
C VAL A 147 1.93 -1.96 -8.29
N THR A 148 1.00 -2.56 -7.58
CA THR A 148 1.22 -3.82 -6.86
C THR A 148 0.42 -4.98 -7.42
N ILE A 149 0.95 -6.21 -7.24
CA ILE A 149 0.31 -7.48 -7.59
C ILE A 149 -0.48 -8.07 -6.41
N ASN A 150 -0.72 -7.30 -5.36
CA ASN A 150 -1.42 -7.75 -4.17
C ASN A 150 -2.61 -6.86 -3.85
N TYR A 151 -3.57 -7.43 -3.17
CA TYR A 151 -4.72 -6.75 -2.61
C TYR A 151 -5.17 -7.44 -1.32
N VAL A 152 -5.86 -6.71 -0.46
CA VAL A 152 -6.26 -7.16 0.88
C VAL A 152 -7.76 -7.10 1.03
N ILE A 153 -8.38 -8.21 1.39
CA ILE A 153 -9.83 -8.31 1.61
C ILE A 153 -10.11 -8.69 3.06
N THR A 154 -11.21 -8.15 3.59
CA THR A 154 -11.66 -8.41 4.96
C THR A 154 -12.75 -9.49 4.96
N ASP A 155 -12.51 -10.58 5.69
CA ASP A 155 -13.54 -11.52 6.10
C ASP A 155 -14.17 -11.03 7.42
N ALA A 156 -15.23 -10.24 7.31
CA ALA A 156 -15.91 -9.66 8.46
C ALA A 156 -16.48 -10.74 9.41
N LYS A 157 -16.82 -11.95 8.90
CA LYS A 157 -17.35 -13.04 9.73
C LYS A 157 -16.27 -13.69 10.59
N LYS A 158 -15.03 -13.66 10.13
CA LYS A 158 -13.87 -14.23 10.85
C LYS A 158 -13.01 -13.16 11.52
N ASN A 159 -13.38 -11.88 11.43
CA ASN A 159 -12.61 -10.74 11.93
C ASN A 159 -11.14 -10.78 11.50
N ARG A 160 -10.88 -11.15 10.25
CA ARG A 160 -9.52 -11.21 9.72
C ARG A 160 -9.40 -10.56 8.35
N LYS A 161 -8.23 -10.03 8.05
CA LYS A 161 -7.81 -9.67 6.71
C LYS A 161 -7.01 -10.81 6.09
N PHE A 162 -7.11 -10.94 4.78
CA PHE A 162 -6.26 -11.86 4.03
C PHE A 162 -5.71 -11.18 2.79
N VAL A 163 -4.48 -11.51 2.48
CA VAL A 163 -3.74 -10.97 1.34
C VAL A 163 -3.87 -11.93 0.17
N CYS A 164 -4.18 -11.39 -1.00
CA CYS A 164 -4.12 -12.09 -2.27
C CYS A 164 -2.94 -11.55 -3.06
N VAL A 165 -2.20 -12.43 -3.72
CA VAL A 165 -1.02 -12.07 -4.53
C VAL A 165 -1.17 -12.72 -5.90
N ASP A 166 -1.38 -11.92 -6.93
CA ASP A 166 -1.58 -12.42 -8.28
C ASP A 166 -0.99 -11.47 -9.35
N PRO A 167 0.03 -11.91 -10.10
CA PRO A 167 0.57 -11.11 -11.20
C PRO A 167 -0.46 -10.71 -12.27
N HIS A 168 -1.57 -11.43 -12.35
CA HIS A 168 -2.63 -11.18 -13.32
C HIS A 168 -3.55 -10.01 -12.92
N ASP A 169 -3.46 -9.50 -11.69
CA ASP A 169 -4.28 -8.38 -11.22
C ASP A 169 -3.61 -7.00 -11.35
N MET A 170 -2.38 -6.95 -11.86
CA MET A 170 -1.64 -5.71 -12.04
C MET A 170 -2.42 -4.73 -12.92
N PRO A 171 -2.72 -3.51 -12.44
CA PRO A 171 -3.30 -2.47 -13.29
C PRO A 171 -2.44 -2.19 -14.52
N ILE A 172 -3.03 -2.12 -15.69
CA ILE A 172 -2.28 -1.84 -16.93
C ILE A 172 -1.81 -0.39 -17.00
N VAL A 173 -2.60 0.53 -16.44
CA VAL A 173 -2.27 1.96 -16.37
C VAL A 173 -2.33 2.44 -14.93
N ALA A 174 -1.28 3.10 -14.46
CA ALA A 174 -1.28 3.82 -13.20
C ALA A 174 -1.28 5.34 -13.43
N ILE A 175 -2.19 6.05 -12.77
CA ILE A 175 -2.29 7.51 -12.78
C ILE A 175 -1.94 8.02 -11.39
N VAL A 176 -0.80 8.68 -11.29
CA VAL A 176 -0.24 9.22 -10.05
C VAL A 176 -0.27 10.75 -10.15
N ASP A 177 -1.46 11.31 -9.97
CA ASP A 177 -1.71 12.74 -10.04
C ASP A 177 -1.79 13.35 -8.64
N PRO A 178 -0.82 14.19 -8.22
CA PRO A 178 -0.84 14.83 -6.92
C PRO A 178 -2.09 15.69 -6.69
N GLY A 179 -2.71 16.21 -7.77
CA GLY A 179 -3.97 16.96 -7.71
C GLY A 179 -5.15 16.12 -7.16
N MET A 180 -5.07 14.80 -7.23
CA MET A 180 -6.04 13.88 -6.62
C MET A 180 -5.81 13.69 -5.11
N MET A 181 -4.64 14.09 -4.59
CA MET A 181 -4.21 13.90 -3.20
C MET A 181 -4.25 15.19 -2.38
N MET A 182 -4.54 16.35 -3.00
CA MET A 182 -4.50 17.66 -2.34
C MET A 182 -5.58 17.82 -1.24
N THR A 183 -6.67 17.08 -1.32
CA THR A 183 -7.77 17.16 -0.35
C THR A 183 -7.61 16.18 0.83
N MET A 184 -6.52 15.43 0.88
CA MET A 184 -6.27 14.51 2.00
C MET A 184 -6.08 15.28 3.31
N PRO A 185 -6.76 14.88 4.41
CA PRO A 185 -6.49 15.41 5.75
C PRO A 185 -5.03 15.20 6.17
N LYS A 186 -4.52 16.05 7.07
CA LYS A 186 -3.14 15.99 7.58
C LYS A 186 -2.83 14.63 8.21
N GLU A 187 -3.73 14.12 9.03
CA GLU A 187 -3.59 12.83 9.71
C GLU A 187 -3.50 11.66 8.71
N LEU A 188 -4.31 11.71 7.64
CA LEU A 188 -4.25 10.70 6.59
C LEU A 188 -2.96 10.82 5.78
N THR A 189 -2.51 12.04 5.48
CA THR A 189 -1.23 12.28 4.79
C THR A 189 -0.05 11.75 5.61
N ALA A 190 -0.04 11.98 6.92
CA ALA A 190 1.00 11.47 7.83
C ALA A 190 0.99 9.94 7.86
N ALA A 191 -0.17 9.35 8.11
CA ALA A 191 -0.32 7.89 8.21
C ALA A 191 0.07 7.18 6.92
N THR A 192 -0.43 7.65 5.76
CA THR A 192 -0.10 7.03 4.47
C THR A 192 1.35 7.26 4.06
N GLY A 193 1.93 8.42 4.37
CA GLY A 193 3.33 8.69 4.10
C GLY A 193 4.29 7.80 4.90
N LEU A 194 3.95 7.49 6.17
CA LEU A 194 4.72 6.54 6.97
C LEU A 194 4.44 5.08 6.59
N ASP A 195 3.27 4.78 6.05
CA ASP A 195 2.99 3.51 5.41
C ASP A 195 3.92 3.28 4.20
N ALA A 196 4.04 4.28 3.32
CA ALA A 196 4.99 4.24 2.21
C ALA A 196 6.45 4.11 2.69
N LEU A 197 6.82 4.74 3.81
CA LEU A 197 8.13 4.57 4.43
C LEU A 197 8.35 3.16 4.93
N THR A 198 7.33 2.57 5.56
CA THR A 198 7.37 1.18 6.04
C THR A 198 7.53 0.21 4.88
N HIS A 199 6.76 0.38 3.81
CA HIS A 199 6.92 -0.38 2.58
C HIS A 199 8.35 -0.30 2.03
N ALA A 200 8.91 0.91 1.97
CA ALA A 200 10.26 1.12 1.46
C ALA A 200 11.33 0.49 2.35
N ILE A 201 11.23 0.61 3.68
CA ILE A 201 12.21 0.04 4.63
C ILE A 201 12.11 -1.48 4.68
N GLU A 202 10.89 -2.04 4.79
CA GLU A 202 10.73 -3.50 4.79
C GLU A 202 11.10 -4.11 3.45
N GLY A 203 10.65 -3.52 2.33
CA GLY A 203 11.05 -3.98 1.01
C GLY A 203 12.56 -3.88 0.75
N PHE A 204 13.23 -2.88 1.32
CA PHE A 204 14.69 -2.76 1.25
C PHE A 204 15.41 -3.83 2.08
N THR A 205 14.84 -4.25 3.22
CA THR A 205 15.48 -5.16 4.16
C THR A 205 15.01 -6.60 4.05
N THR A 206 13.93 -6.90 3.34
CA THR A 206 13.38 -8.25 3.16
C THR A 206 14.41 -9.23 2.59
N LYS A 207 14.25 -10.52 2.86
CA LYS A 207 15.14 -11.60 2.39
C LYS A 207 15.26 -11.66 0.85
N ALA A 208 14.21 -11.28 0.13
CA ALA A 208 14.18 -11.31 -1.33
C ALA A 208 14.69 -10.02 -1.99
N ALA A 209 15.12 -9.02 -1.21
CA ALA A 209 15.62 -7.74 -1.73
C ALA A 209 16.92 -7.92 -2.54
N TRP A 210 17.04 -7.18 -3.63
CA TRP A 210 18.19 -7.18 -4.53
C TRP A 210 18.41 -5.79 -5.16
N GLU A 211 19.52 -5.60 -5.86
CA GLU A 211 20.02 -4.29 -6.28
C GLU A 211 19.00 -3.42 -7.02
N MET A 212 18.16 -4.04 -7.88
CA MET A 212 17.16 -3.29 -8.65
C MET A 212 16.04 -2.76 -7.75
N THR A 213 15.52 -3.57 -6.84
CA THR A 213 14.47 -3.14 -5.90
C THR A 213 15.03 -2.21 -4.83
N ASP A 214 16.29 -2.40 -4.44
CA ASP A 214 16.99 -1.53 -3.50
C ASP A 214 17.07 -0.08 -4.00
N MET A 215 17.27 0.14 -5.32
CA MET A 215 17.24 1.49 -5.91
C MET A 215 15.91 2.20 -5.70
N PHE A 216 14.79 1.50 -5.92
CA PHE A 216 13.46 2.07 -5.73
C PHE A 216 13.21 2.42 -4.27
N HIS A 217 13.50 1.49 -3.36
CA HIS A 217 13.29 1.66 -1.94
C HIS A 217 14.14 2.80 -1.36
N LEU A 218 15.44 2.85 -1.67
CA LEU A 218 16.30 3.91 -1.17
C LEU A 218 15.87 5.29 -1.65
N LYS A 219 15.42 5.40 -2.91
CA LYS A 219 14.91 6.66 -3.42
C LYS A 219 13.59 7.05 -2.76
N ALA A 220 12.71 6.09 -2.49
CA ALA A 220 11.48 6.33 -1.74
C ALA A 220 11.79 6.84 -0.32
N ILE A 221 12.68 6.18 0.42
CA ILE A 221 13.11 6.59 1.77
C ILE A 221 13.65 8.04 1.75
N GLU A 222 14.54 8.37 0.80
CA GLU A 222 15.10 9.73 0.66
C GLU A 222 14.01 10.78 0.47
N LEU A 223 13.07 10.53 -0.44
CA LEU A 223 11.98 11.46 -0.74
C LEU A 223 11.05 11.64 0.47
N ILE A 224 10.65 10.54 1.12
CA ILE A 224 9.77 10.59 2.28
C ILE A 224 10.43 11.33 3.45
N ALA A 225 11.69 11.00 3.76
CA ALA A 225 12.45 11.67 4.82
C ALA A 225 12.53 13.18 4.63
N LYS A 226 12.63 13.63 3.37
CA LYS A 226 12.76 15.04 3.01
C LYS A 226 11.43 15.78 2.96
N TYR A 227 10.37 15.14 2.45
CA TYR A 227 9.16 15.84 2.04
C TYR A 227 7.92 15.56 2.90
N LEU A 228 7.85 14.48 3.70
CA LEU A 228 6.64 14.11 4.42
C LEU A 228 6.12 15.23 5.33
N ARG A 229 7.00 15.89 6.10
CA ARG A 229 6.63 16.99 7.00
C ARG A 229 5.91 18.12 6.24
N LYS A 230 6.45 18.50 5.08
CA LYS A 230 5.85 19.54 4.23
C LYS A 230 4.56 19.07 3.56
N ALA A 231 4.51 17.81 3.14
CA ALA A 231 3.30 17.23 2.54
C ALA A 231 2.12 17.22 3.52
N VAL A 232 2.37 16.98 4.81
CA VAL A 232 1.36 17.10 5.89
C VAL A 232 0.85 18.55 6.01
N GLU A 233 1.69 19.54 5.74
CA GLU A 233 1.29 20.96 5.69
C GLU A 233 0.70 21.38 4.31
N ASN A 234 0.41 20.38 3.45
CA ASN A 234 -0.23 20.56 2.15
C ASN A 234 0.59 21.32 1.11
N ASP A 235 1.93 21.27 1.22
CA ASP A 235 2.84 21.81 0.21
C ASP A 235 2.72 21.00 -1.09
N GLU A 236 2.50 21.68 -2.23
CA GLU A 236 2.22 21.04 -3.52
C GLU A 236 3.42 20.21 -4.04
N GLU A 237 4.64 20.79 -3.97
CA GLU A 237 5.86 20.07 -4.37
C GLU A 237 6.04 18.82 -3.50
N ALA A 238 5.83 18.95 -2.19
CA ALA A 238 5.98 17.83 -1.28
C ALA A 238 4.92 16.74 -1.54
N LYS A 239 3.68 17.09 -1.86
CA LYS A 239 2.65 16.13 -2.28
C LYS A 239 3.06 15.39 -3.55
N GLU A 240 3.60 16.08 -4.55
CA GLU A 240 4.13 15.45 -5.77
C GLU A 240 5.26 14.47 -5.45
N LYS A 241 6.22 14.87 -4.59
CA LYS A 241 7.33 13.99 -4.20
C LYS A 241 6.88 12.80 -3.36
N MET A 242 5.85 12.97 -2.51
CA MET A 242 5.27 11.86 -1.75
C MET A 242 4.51 10.88 -2.65
N ALA A 243 3.77 11.36 -3.64
CA ALA A 243 3.11 10.53 -4.64
C ALA A 243 4.13 9.65 -5.39
N LEU A 244 5.21 10.27 -5.87
CA LEU A 244 6.31 9.54 -6.52
C LEU A 244 6.98 8.55 -5.56
N ALA A 245 7.22 8.93 -4.30
CA ALA A 245 7.87 8.06 -3.32
C ALA A 245 7.03 6.81 -3.00
N SER A 246 5.71 6.96 -2.84
CA SER A 246 4.79 5.85 -2.66
C SER A 246 4.84 4.89 -3.85
N TYR A 247 4.76 5.39 -5.07
CA TYR A 247 4.85 4.59 -6.29
C TYR A 247 6.18 3.83 -6.38
N LEU A 248 7.31 4.49 -6.09
CA LEU A 248 8.64 3.85 -6.07
C LEU A 248 8.71 2.73 -5.02
N ALA A 249 8.19 2.96 -3.80
CA ALA A 249 8.11 1.92 -2.79
C ALA A 249 7.32 0.71 -3.30
N GLY A 250 6.18 0.97 -3.98
CA GLY A 250 5.33 -0.05 -4.60
C GLY A 250 6.03 -0.88 -5.65
N MET A 251 6.76 -0.22 -6.57
CA MET A 251 7.57 -0.91 -7.60
C MET A 251 8.55 -1.91 -6.98
N GLY A 252 9.08 -1.59 -5.80
CA GLY A 252 10.01 -2.44 -5.08
C GLY A 252 9.30 -3.57 -4.34
N PHE A 253 8.52 -3.24 -3.29
CA PHE A 253 7.98 -4.25 -2.36
C PHE A 253 6.99 -5.23 -3.00
N SER A 254 6.26 -4.80 -4.02
CA SER A 254 5.36 -5.68 -4.78
C SER A 254 6.07 -6.91 -5.36
N ASN A 255 7.37 -6.80 -5.61
CA ASN A 255 8.18 -7.84 -6.24
C ASN A 255 9.04 -8.65 -5.26
N VAL A 256 9.28 -8.14 -4.04
CA VAL A 256 10.16 -8.80 -3.06
C VAL A 256 9.49 -9.08 -1.72
N GLY A 257 8.28 -8.55 -1.50
CA GLY A 257 7.55 -8.71 -0.25
C GLY A 257 8.01 -7.75 0.86
N LEU A 258 7.46 -7.98 2.03
CA LEU A 258 7.59 -7.13 3.23
C LEU A 258 8.15 -7.93 4.41
N GLY A 259 7.83 -7.54 5.64
CA GLY A 259 8.30 -8.18 6.86
C GLY A 259 7.29 -8.09 8.00
N ILE A 260 7.78 -8.23 9.24
CA ILE A 260 6.92 -8.35 10.42
C ILE A 260 6.29 -7.04 10.89
N VAL A 261 6.67 -5.87 10.37
CA VAL A 261 5.90 -4.63 10.65
C VAL A 261 4.50 -4.78 10.11
N HIS A 262 4.36 -5.14 8.83
CA HIS A 262 3.07 -5.37 8.21
C HIS A 262 2.32 -6.55 8.86
N SER A 263 3.01 -7.65 9.14
CA SER A 263 2.42 -8.81 9.83
C SER A 263 1.83 -8.44 11.19
N MET A 264 2.49 -7.58 11.96
CA MET A 264 2.00 -7.08 13.25
C MET A 264 0.91 -6.02 13.10
N ALA A 265 0.91 -5.23 12.04
CA ALA A 265 -0.10 -4.20 11.80
C ALA A 265 -1.45 -4.76 11.32
N HIS A 266 -1.45 -5.82 10.52
CA HIS A 266 -2.67 -6.41 9.96
C HIS A 266 -3.71 -6.82 11.01
N PRO A 267 -3.37 -7.59 12.07
CA PRO A 267 -4.33 -7.97 13.10
C PRO A 267 -4.84 -6.77 13.91
N LEU A 268 -4.02 -5.73 14.12
CA LEU A 268 -4.49 -4.50 14.78
C LEU A 268 -5.57 -3.79 13.94
N GLY A 269 -5.39 -3.76 12.63
CA GLY A 269 -6.39 -3.22 11.71
C GLY A 269 -7.66 -4.06 11.66
N ALA A 270 -7.54 -5.39 11.66
CA ALA A 270 -8.68 -6.30 11.58
C ALA A 270 -9.51 -6.34 12.87
N PHE A 271 -8.85 -6.37 14.03
CA PHE A 271 -9.48 -6.59 15.32
C PHE A 271 -9.91 -5.29 16.02
N TYR A 272 -9.06 -4.27 15.97
CA TYR A 272 -9.31 -2.97 16.63
C TYR A 272 -9.75 -1.85 15.69
N GLY A 273 -9.75 -2.08 14.36
CA GLY A 273 -10.05 -1.03 13.38
C GLY A 273 -8.96 0.04 13.27
N THR A 274 -7.75 -0.25 13.75
CA THR A 274 -6.63 0.70 13.71
C THR A 274 -6.30 1.06 12.26
N PRO A 275 -6.18 2.36 11.90
CA PRO A 275 -5.76 2.74 10.56
C PRO A 275 -4.40 2.12 10.22
N HIS A 276 -4.30 1.47 9.05
CA HIS A 276 -3.15 0.65 8.66
C HIS A 276 -1.81 1.39 8.77
N GLY A 277 -1.72 2.58 8.17
CA GLY A 277 -0.49 3.38 8.20
C GLY A 277 -0.12 3.86 9.62
N VAL A 278 -1.10 4.05 10.51
CA VAL A 278 -0.82 4.37 11.92
C VAL A 278 -0.22 3.17 12.64
N ALA A 279 -0.81 1.97 12.46
CA ALA A 279 -0.28 0.75 13.05
C ALA A 279 1.16 0.48 12.58
N ASN A 280 1.41 0.55 11.27
CA ASN A 280 2.75 0.40 10.68
C ASN A 280 3.74 1.41 11.27
N ALA A 281 3.37 2.68 11.35
CA ALA A 281 4.25 3.75 11.83
C ALA A 281 4.66 3.58 13.31
N ILE A 282 3.73 3.11 14.17
CA ILE A 282 4.01 2.82 15.58
C ILE A 282 4.98 1.64 15.72
N ILE A 283 4.78 0.59 14.94
CA ILE A 283 5.53 -0.67 15.04
C ILE A 283 6.93 -0.55 14.42
N LEU A 284 7.06 0.22 13.34
CA LEU A 284 8.27 0.26 12.49
C LEU A 284 9.57 0.48 13.28
N PRO A 285 9.73 1.50 14.15
CA PRO A 285 10.99 1.72 14.84
C PRO A 285 11.42 0.54 15.72
N THR A 286 10.46 -0.09 16.42
CA THR A 286 10.71 -1.25 17.30
C THR A 286 11.15 -2.48 16.51
N VAL A 287 10.54 -2.74 15.37
CA VAL A 287 10.92 -3.83 14.49
C VAL A 287 12.25 -3.55 13.77
N MET A 288 12.53 -2.30 13.42
CA MET A 288 13.85 -1.92 12.90
C MET A 288 14.96 -2.24 13.90
N GLU A 289 14.79 -1.93 15.19
CA GLU A 289 15.75 -2.31 16.24
C GLU A 289 15.94 -3.84 16.31
N TYR A 290 14.84 -4.59 16.27
CA TYR A 290 14.86 -6.06 16.30
C TYR A 290 15.62 -6.65 15.11
N ASN A 291 15.47 -6.08 13.93
CA ASN A 291 16.06 -6.57 12.68
C ASN A 291 17.49 -6.05 12.40
N ALA A 292 17.94 -5.02 13.11
CA ALA A 292 19.12 -4.22 12.73
C ALA A 292 20.39 -5.01 12.49
N GLU A 293 20.65 -6.07 13.28
CA GLU A 293 21.85 -6.90 13.15
C GLU A 293 21.81 -7.88 11.97
N TYR A 294 20.61 -8.13 11.42
CA TYR A 294 20.37 -9.13 10.38
C TYR A 294 20.33 -8.51 8.97
N THR A 295 20.57 -7.20 8.83
CA THR A 295 20.41 -6.46 7.58
C THR A 295 21.74 -6.00 6.95
N GLY A 296 22.87 -6.49 7.46
CA GLY A 296 24.20 -6.07 6.98
C GLY A 296 24.40 -4.55 7.10
N GLU A 297 24.74 -3.89 6.00
CA GLU A 297 24.96 -2.45 5.95
C GLU A 297 23.72 -1.63 5.52
N LYS A 298 22.57 -2.26 5.29
CA LYS A 298 21.38 -1.57 4.76
C LYS A 298 20.93 -0.41 5.65
N PHE A 299 21.07 -0.50 6.96
CA PHE A 299 20.76 0.61 7.88
C PHE A 299 21.69 1.81 7.73
N ARG A 300 22.91 1.60 7.24
CA ARG A 300 23.81 2.71 6.88
C ARG A 300 23.25 3.53 5.72
N GLU A 301 22.72 2.85 4.71
CA GLU A 301 22.12 3.51 3.56
C GLU A 301 20.77 4.16 3.94
N ILE A 302 19.96 3.55 4.83
CA ILE A 302 18.76 4.20 5.38
C ILE A 302 19.15 5.50 6.13
N ALA A 303 20.14 5.45 7.03
CA ALA A 303 20.61 6.64 7.76
C ALA A 303 21.06 7.73 6.78
N LYS A 304 21.78 7.37 5.73
CA LYS A 304 22.22 8.29 4.69
C LYS A 304 21.05 8.88 3.90
N ALA A 305 20.03 8.09 3.56
CA ALA A 305 18.83 8.56 2.89
C ALA A 305 18.04 9.57 3.73
N PHE A 306 18.07 9.42 5.06
CA PHE A 306 17.56 10.43 6.01
C PHE A 306 18.44 11.69 6.14
N GLY A 307 19.55 11.78 5.40
CA GLY A 307 20.44 12.93 5.40
C GLY A 307 21.47 12.93 6.55
N ILE A 308 21.64 11.82 7.26
CA ILE A 308 22.66 11.70 8.32
C ILE A 308 24.04 11.71 7.69
N LYS A 309 24.89 12.64 8.18
CA LYS A 309 26.25 12.84 7.63
C LYS A 309 27.23 11.83 8.21
N HIS A 310 28.29 11.57 7.45
CA HIS A 310 29.44 10.74 7.87
C HIS A 310 29.11 9.27 8.19
N THR A 311 27.99 8.73 7.69
CA THR A 311 27.56 7.33 7.93
C THR A 311 28.63 6.29 7.60
N LYS A 312 29.51 6.57 6.61
CA LYS A 312 30.64 5.70 6.26
C LYS A 312 31.71 5.57 7.36
N ARG A 313 31.75 6.50 8.32
CA ARG A 313 32.72 6.50 9.44
C ARG A 313 32.11 6.00 10.73
N MET A 314 30.81 5.77 10.76
CA MET A 314 30.09 5.28 11.93
C MET A 314 30.32 3.77 12.11
N ALA A 315 30.43 3.33 13.35
CA ALA A 315 30.38 1.93 13.71
C ALA A 315 28.96 1.36 13.42
N PRO A 316 28.80 0.03 13.28
CA PRO A 316 27.49 -0.59 13.00
C PRO A 316 26.38 -0.17 13.99
N GLU A 317 26.66 -0.13 15.26
CA GLU A 317 25.69 0.28 16.30
C GLU A 317 25.28 1.75 16.13
N GLU A 318 26.21 2.62 15.74
CA GLU A 318 25.95 4.05 15.59
C GLU A 318 24.99 4.33 14.42
N TYR A 319 25.29 3.79 13.21
CA TYR A 319 24.41 4.05 12.06
C TYR A 319 23.06 3.32 12.16
N ARG A 320 23.02 2.15 12.80
CA ARG A 320 21.76 1.42 13.07
C ARG A 320 20.86 2.24 14.00
N LYS A 321 21.40 2.69 15.14
CA LYS A 321 20.69 3.57 16.06
C LYS A 321 20.26 4.86 15.38
N ALA A 322 21.13 5.50 14.62
CA ALA A 322 20.83 6.75 13.93
C ALA A 322 19.68 6.59 12.91
N ALA A 323 19.63 5.48 12.17
CA ALA A 323 18.52 5.19 11.24
C ALA A 323 17.19 5.02 11.97
N VAL A 324 17.15 4.26 13.07
CA VAL A 324 15.93 4.04 13.87
C VAL A 324 15.43 5.35 14.48
N GLU A 325 16.33 6.13 15.11
CA GLU A 325 15.96 7.42 15.71
C GLU A 325 15.45 8.43 14.67
N ALA A 326 16.00 8.43 13.45
CA ALA A 326 15.50 9.28 12.38
C ALA A 326 14.07 8.94 11.96
N VAL A 327 13.73 7.65 11.91
CA VAL A 327 12.35 7.19 11.63
C VAL A 327 11.42 7.56 12.79
N ARG A 328 11.85 7.32 14.04
CA ARG A 328 11.08 7.67 15.25
C ARG A 328 10.80 9.18 15.29
N GLN A 329 11.81 10.00 15.02
CA GLN A 329 11.68 11.46 14.99
C GLN A 329 10.73 11.91 13.87
N LEU A 330 10.79 11.29 12.69
CA LEU A 330 9.86 11.61 11.60
C LEU A 330 8.41 11.30 11.99
N ALA A 331 8.16 10.15 12.61
CA ALA A 331 6.83 9.77 13.08
C ALA A 331 6.29 10.76 14.14
N HIS A 332 7.14 11.14 15.10
CA HIS A 332 6.83 12.15 16.11
C HIS A 332 6.48 13.51 15.46
N ASP A 333 7.28 13.99 14.50
CA ASP A 333 7.11 15.29 13.85
C ASP A 333 5.80 15.41 13.06
N VAL A 334 5.22 14.28 12.65
CA VAL A 334 3.93 14.24 11.95
C VAL A 334 2.78 13.73 12.83
N ASN A 335 2.97 13.77 14.16
CA ASN A 335 1.98 13.46 15.18
C ASN A 335 1.43 12.03 15.16
N ILE A 336 2.24 11.04 14.84
CA ILE A 336 1.88 9.63 15.02
C ILE A 336 2.04 9.26 16.51
N PRO A 337 1.11 8.48 17.08
CA PRO A 337 1.27 7.95 18.43
C PRO A 337 2.55 7.12 18.59
N GLU A 338 3.21 7.22 19.73
CA GLU A 338 4.49 6.53 19.97
C GLU A 338 4.32 5.06 20.34
N ASN A 339 3.12 4.64 20.76
CA ASN A 339 2.86 3.30 21.27
C ASN A 339 1.40 2.87 21.01
N LEU A 340 1.10 1.62 21.37
CA LEU A 340 -0.23 1.00 21.21
C LEU A 340 -1.15 1.16 22.42
N LYS A 341 -0.78 1.97 23.42
CA LYS A 341 -1.63 2.24 24.59
C LYS A 341 -2.97 2.85 24.17
N GLY A 342 -4.05 2.24 24.64
CA GLY A 342 -5.41 2.66 24.26
C GLY A 342 -5.86 2.15 22.88
N ILE A 343 -4.97 1.48 22.12
CA ILE A 343 -5.29 0.83 20.84
C ILE A 343 -5.44 -0.68 21.07
N MET A 344 -4.46 -1.31 21.70
CA MET A 344 -4.41 -2.75 21.94
C MET A 344 -4.53 -3.06 23.44
N ASP A 345 -5.33 -4.09 23.79
CA ASP A 345 -5.41 -4.64 25.15
C ASP A 345 -4.46 -5.82 25.29
N ILE A 346 -3.69 -5.86 26.39
CA ILE A 346 -2.73 -6.94 26.67
C ILE A 346 -3.39 -8.32 26.76
N LYS A 347 -4.69 -8.40 27.10
CA LYS A 347 -5.43 -9.68 27.15
C LYS A 347 -5.55 -10.36 25.79
N ASP A 348 -5.46 -9.61 24.70
CA ASP A 348 -5.59 -10.11 23.34
C ASP A 348 -4.22 -10.46 22.70
N LEU A 349 -3.12 -10.32 23.48
CA LEU A 349 -1.74 -10.49 23.00
C LEU A 349 -1.50 -11.83 22.30
N ASP A 350 -1.98 -12.91 22.87
CA ASP A 350 -1.75 -14.25 22.32
C ASP A 350 -2.38 -14.40 20.94
N PHE A 351 -3.64 -14.00 20.81
CA PHE A 351 -4.38 -14.04 19.54
C PHE A 351 -3.74 -13.12 18.47
N ILE A 352 -3.42 -11.89 18.84
CA ILE A 352 -2.83 -10.90 17.94
C ILE A 352 -1.45 -11.33 17.46
N ALA A 353 -0.60 -11.85 18.36
CA ALA A 353 0.74 -12.33 18.04
C ALA A 353 0.72 -13.60 17.16
N GLU A 354 -0.20 -14.53 17.42
CA GLU A 354 -0.39 -15.72 16.59
C GLU A 354 -0.86 -15.33 15.17
N SER A 355 -1.80 -14.39 15.08
CA SER A 355 -2.26 -13.86 13.79
C SER A 355 -1.13 -13.21 13.02
N ALA A 356 -0.27 -12.44 13.68
CA ALA A 356 0.91 -11.82 13.07
C ALA A 356 1.93 -12.87 12.60
N LEU A 357 2.21 -13.89 13.40
CA LEU A 357 3.16 -14.96 13.02
C LEU A 357 2.73 -15.69 11.75
N ASN A 358 1.42 -15.92 11.59
CA ASN A 358 0.85 -16.65 10.46
C ASN A 358 0.57 -15.76 9.24
N ASP A 359 0.91 -14.48 9.29
CA ASP A 359 0.75 -13.55 8.17
C ASP A 359 1.76 -13.83 7.05
N VAL A 360 1.34 -13.63 5.80
CA VAL A 360 2.16 -13.90 4.60
C VAL A 360 3.45 -13.07 4.58
N CYS A 361 3.44 -11.86 5.15
CA CYS A 361 4.60 -10.97 5.17
C CYS A 361 5.71 -11.45 6.10
N THR A 362 5.39 -12.29 7.10
CA THR A 362 6.35 -12.78 8.12
C THR A 362 7.53 -13.50 7.48
N GLY A 363 7.29 -14.28 6.42
CA GLY A 363 8.35 -15.04 5.72
C GLY A 363 9.43 -14.17 5.07
N GLY A 364 9.13 -12.91 4.75
CA GLY A 364 10.06 -11.95 4.15
C GLY A 364 11.00 -11.27 5.16
N ASN A 365 10.70 -11.32 6.45
CA ASN A 365 11.49 -10.62 7.47
C ASN A 365 12.97 -11.06 7.46
N PRO A 366 13.94 -10.12 7.53
CA PRO A 366 15.37 -10.47 7.45
C PRO A 366 15.85 -11.39 8.58
N ARG A 367 15.28 -11.23 9.75
CA ARG A 367 15.50 -12.10 10.91
C ARG A 367 14.36 -13.11 11.02
N ASP A 368 14.66 -14.40 11.16
CA ASP A 368 13.66 -15.39 11.52
C ASP A 368 13.06 -15.04 12.89
N THR A 369 11.76 -15.23 13.03
CA THR A 369 11.03 -14.87 14.25
C THR A 369 10.12 -16.00 14.70
N ASN A 370 9.71 -15.95 15.95
CA ASN A 370 8.79 -16.89 16.56
C ASN A 370 7.71 -16.18 17.39
N LEU A 371 6.74 -16.93 17.89
CA LEU A 371 5.60 -16.40 18.62
C LEU A 371 6.00 -15.54 19.83
N GLU A 372 6.96 -16.04 20.62
CA GLU A 372 7.37 -15.33 21.84
C GLU A 372 8.11 -14.02 21.52
N GLU A 373 8.93 -13.99 20.47
CA GLU A 373 9.58 -12.75 20.02
C GLU A 373 8.57 -11.71 19.52
N ILE A 374 7.52 -12.12 18.78
CA ILE A 374 6.44 -11.22 18.37
C ILE A 374 5.67 -10.67 19.59
N LYS A 375 5.37 -11.52 20.58
CA LYS A 375 4.76 -11.08 21.84
C LYS A 375 5.61 -10.04 22.56
N GLU A 376 6.93 -10.27 22.65
CA GLU A 376 7.84 -9.32 23.28
C GLU A 376 7.90 -7.96 22.53
N LEU A 377 7.83 -7.99 21.18
CA LEU A 377 7.74 -6.76 20.38
C LEU A 377 6.45 -5.98 20.70
N TYR A 378 5.30 -6.65 20.78
CA TYR A 378 4.05 -5.98 21.17
C TYR A 378 4.10 -5.44 22.61
N LYS A 379 4.67 -6.18 23.57
CA LYS A 379 4.82 -5.72 24.94
C LYS A 379 5.67 -4.45 25.05
N LYS A 380 6.69 -4.28 24.21
CA LYS A 380 7.50 -3.05 24.17
C LYS A 380 6.71 -1.83 23.69
N LEU A 381 5.62 -2.05 22.97
CA LEU A 381 4.76 -1.02 22.41
C LEU A 381 3.55 -0.70 23.32
N LEU A 382 3.28 -1.48 24.37
CA LEU A 382 2.26 -1.27 25.38
C LEU A 382 2.82 -0.56 26.60
#